data_947cb32b80a8e8de1db378b0db65f0fb
#
_entry.id   947cb32b80a8e8de1db378b0db65f0fb
#
_cell.length_a   1.000
_cell.length_b   1.000
_cell.length_c   1.000
_cell.angle_alpha   90.00
_cell.angle_beta   90.00
_cell.angle_gamma   90.00
#
_symmetry.space_group_name_H-M   'P 1'
#
loop_
_entity.id
_entity.type
_entity.pdbx_description
1 polymer ?
#
loop_
_entity_poly.entity_id
_entity_poly.type
_entity_poly.pdbx_seq_one_letter_code
_entity_poly.pdbx_strand_id
1 'polypeptide(L)'
;VLTFCNYFRHVNSGGTYVVEDLHCSYLPRWGGGIDRGDTSMEFLKLLADVVNQPYWQREREPLALLAPFFPGGARPDLTSFRDIVSVTFYDSMCVVEKRAQGAVDGLGERVVVGTEASVSTDPLAHRSTRQS
;
A
#
# COMPACT_ATOMS: atom_id res chain seq x y z
N VAL A 1 -6.08 -1.77 12.95
CA VAL A 1 -5.84 -2.49 11.70
C VAL A 1 -7.11 -3.08 11.14
N LEU A 2 -7.79 -3.99 11.87
CA LEU A 2 -9.03 -4.63 11.36
C LEU A 2 -10.13 -3.63 10.99
N THR A 3 -10.27 -2.55 11.76
CA THR A 3 -11.21 -1.46 11.45
C THR A 3 -10.92 -0.88 10.07
N PHE A 4 -9.67 -0.55 9.77
CA PHE A 4 -9.26 -0.07 8.44
C PHE A 4 -9.61 -1.08 7.35
N CYS A 5 -9.23 -2.35 7.50
CA CYS A 5 -9.51 -3.40 6.51
C CYS A 5 -11.00 -3.54 6.21
N ASN A 6 -11.86 -3.44 7.25
CA ASN A 6 -13.28 -3.61 7.10
C ASN A 6 -13.98 -2.38 6.48
N TYR A 7 -13.50 -1.18 6.75
CA TYR A 7 -14.20 0.04 6.37
C TYR A 7 -13.63 0.73 5.13
N PHE A 8 -12.34 0.52 4.79
CA PHE A 8 -11.74 1.17 3.61
C PHE A 8 -12.49 0.82 2.31
N ARG A 9 -13.02 -0.39 2.18
CA ARG A 9 -13.83 -0.78 1.02
C ARG A 9 -15.07 0.10 0.81
N HIS A 10 -15.61 0.68 1.88
CA HIS A 10 -16.79 1.53 1.85
C HIS A 10 -16.48 3.02 1.62
N VAL A 11 -15.21 3.39 1.57
CA VAL A 11 -14.80 4.73 1.16
C VAL A 11 -15.22 4.92 -0.30
N ASN A 12 -15.82 6.05 -0.59
CA ASN A 12 -16.24 6.40 -1.95
C ASN A 12 -15.02 6.46 -2.89
N SER A 13 -15.27 6.26 -4.17
CA SER A 13 -14.27 6.47 -5.23
C SER A 13 -13.71 7.88 -5.16
N GLY A 14 -12.38 8.03 -5.13
CA GLY A 14 -11.69 9.30 -4.93
C GLY A 14 -11.74 9.85 -3.50
N GLY A 15 -12.33 9.09 -2.57
CA GLY A 15 -12.43 9.49 -1.17
C GLY A 15 -11.19 9.16 -0.34
N THR A 16 -11.21 9.58 0.91
CA THR A 16 -10.10 9.49 1.85
C THR A 16 -10.50 8.74 3.12
N TYR A 17 -9.58 7.96 3.65
CA TYR A 17 -9.68 7.38 4.98
C TYR A 17 -8.61 7.99 5.88
N VAL A 18 -9.01 8.54 7.03
CA VAL A 18 -8.09 9.16 7.97
C VAL A 18 -7.94 8.29 9.20
N VAL A 19 -6.71 8.07 9.63
CA VAL A 19 -6.36 7.40 10.90
C VAL A 19 -5.67 8.40 11.79
N GLU A 20 -6.25 8.65 12.95
CA GLU A 20 -5.74 9.59 13.96
C GLU A 20 -5.12 8.85 15.15
N ASP A 21 -4.49 9.60 16.04
CA ASP A 21 -3.87 9.11 17.29
C ASP A 21 -2.78 8.05 17.08
N LEU A 22 -2.06 8.11 15.96
CA LEU A 22 -1.00 7.17 15.63
C LEU A 22 0.19 7.22 16.61
N HIS A 23 0.35 8.31 17.37
CA HIS A 23 1.32 8.39 18.46
C HIS A 23 1.15 7.27 19.49
N CYS A 24 -0.07 6.73 19.66
CA CYS A 24 -0.34 5.59 20.53
C CYS A 24 0.46 4.34 20.11
N SER A 25 0.82 4.21 18.84
CA SER A 25 1.65 3.11 18.32
C SER A 25 3.06 3.08 18.91
N TYR A 26 3.51 4.17 19.53
CA TYR A 26 4.85 4.28 20.16
C TYR A 26 4.81 4.21 21.68
N LEU A 27 3.64 4.21 22.30
CA LEU A 27 3.48 4.30 23.75
C LEU A 27 3.24 2.94 24.38
N PRO A 28 4.12 2.47 25.30
CA PRO A 28 4.00 1.16 25.95
C PRO A 28 2.65 0.93 26.64
N ARG A 29 2.05 1.98 27.22
CA ARG A 29 0.73 1.90 27.88
C ARG A 29 -0.40 1.47 26.95
N TRP A 30 -0.20 1.63 25.63
CA TRP A 30 -1.15 1.23 24.57
C TRP A 30 -0.65 -0.01 23.79
N GLY A 31 0.37 -0.70 24.32
CA GLY A 31 1.00 -1.85 23.64
C GLY A 31 1.91 -1.46 22.50
N GLY A 32 2.25 -0.16 22.37
CA GLY A 32 3.14 0.36 21.34
C GLY A 32 4.61 0.32 21.73
N GLY A 33 5.48 0.74 20.80
CA GLY A 33 6.91 0.87 20.95
C GLY A 33 7.59 1.07 19.59
N ILE A 34 8.71 1.79 19.57
CA ILE A 34 9.42 2.09 18.31
C ILE A 34 9.94 0.80 17.62
N ASP A 35 10.29 -0.21 18.42
CA ASP A 35 10.84 -1.47 17.92
C ASP A 35 9.76 -2.57 17.71
N ARG A 36 8.50 -2.22 17.85
CA ARG A 36 7.40 -3.16 17.66
C ARG A 36 6.95 -3.21 16.21
N GLY A 37 7.00 -4.42 15.62
CA GLY A 37 6.58 -4.67 14.24
C GLY A 37 5.08 -4.95 14.05
N ASP A 38 4.27 -4.90 15.12
CA ASP A 38 2.85 -5.29 15.11
C ASP A 38 1.88 -4.13 15.41
N THR A 39 2.37 -2.89 15.33
CA THR A 39 1.57 -1.69 15.61
C THR A 39 0.77 -1.23 14.39
N SER A 40 -0.25 -0.38 14.61
CA SER A 40 -1.01 0.25 13.53
C SER A 40 -0.12 1.11 12.62
N MET A 41 0.93 1.74 13.17
CA MET A 41 1.89 2.51 12.38
C MET A 41 2.66 1.60 11.42
N GLU A 42 3.16 0.45 11.88
CA GLU A 42 3.88 -0.50 11.03
C GLU A 42 2.97 -1.06 9.92
N PHE A 43 1.71 -1.37 10.25
CA PHE A 43 0.73 -1.75 9.24
C PHE A 43 0.57 -0.68 8.15
N LEU A 44 0.39 0.58 8.55
CA LEU A 44 0.18 1.69 7.61
C LEU A 44 1.42 1.96 6.75
N LYS A 45 2.63 1.80 7.30
CA LYS A 45 3.88 1.89 6.53
C LYS A 45 3.94 0.85 5.41
N LEU A 46 3.47 -0.38 5.66
CA LEU A 46 3.44 -1.44 4.64
C LEU A 46 2.43 -1.16 3.52
N LEU A 47 1.46 -0.27 3.73
CA LEU A 47 0.57 0.14 2.64
C LEU A 47 1.30 0.88 1.52
N ALA A 48 2.46 1.49 1.80
CA ALA A 48 3.32 2.07 0.77
C ALA A 48 3.81 0.99 -0.22
N ASP A 49 4.12 -0.21 0.27
CA ASP A 49 4.45 -1.35 -0.59
C ASP A 49 3.22 -1.84 -1.36
N VAL A 50 2.03 -1.84 -0.73
CA VAL A 50 0.78 -2.23 -1.39
C VAL A 50 0.44 -1.29 -2.54
N VAL A 51 0.62 0.03 -2.38
CA VAL A 51 0.47 1.03 -3.46
C VAL A 51 1.37 0.69 -4.65
N ASN A 52 2.57 0.17 -4.38
CA ASN A 52 3.56 -0.17 -5.40
C ASN A 52 3.46 -1.64 -5.87
N GLN A 53 2.40 -2.36 -5.50
CA GLN A 53 2.20 -3.77 -5.89
C GLN A 53 2.38 -4.04 -7.40
N PRO A 54 1.92 -3.17 -8.33
CA PRO A 54 2.10 -3.40 -9.77
C PRO A 54 3.56 -3.56 -10.21
N TYR A 55 4.52 -3.08 -9.41
CA TYR A 55 5.96 -3.13 -9.70
C TYR A 55 6.70 -4.27 -8.97
N TRP A 56 5.99 -5.10 -8.19
CA TRP A 56 6.63 -6.21 -7.51
C TRP A 56 7.12 -7.26 -8.53
N GLN A 57 8.39 -7.62 -8.43
CA GLN A 57 9.00 -8.63 -9.32
C GLN A 57 8.56 -10.07 -9.01
N ARG A 58 7.89 -10.27 -7.91
CA ARG A 58 7.36 -11.58 -7.46
C ARG A 58 5.86 -11.49 -7.31
N GLU A 59 5.17 -12.52 -7.74
CA GLU A 59 3.76 -12.69 -7.41
C GLU A 59 3.64 -12.92 -5.89
N ARG A 60 3.31 -11.87 -5.19
CA ARG A 60 3.04 -11.89 -3.76
C ARG A 60 1.72 -11.17 -3.52
N GLU A 61 0.82 -11.86 -2.84
CA GLU A 61 -0.44 -11.26 -2.47
C GLU A 61 -0.26 -10.27 -1.30
N PRO A 62 -0.97 -9.12 -1.30
CA PRO A 62 -0.96 -8.18 -0.18
C PRO A 62 -1.27 -8.83 1.16
N LEU A 63 -2.15 -9.84 1.16
CA LEU A 63 -2.47 -10.61 2.36
C LEU A 63 -1.22 -11.28 2.96
N ALA A 64 -0.32 -11.82 2.14
CA ALA A 64 0.91 -12.45 2.62
C ALA A 64 1.88 -11.43 3.24
N LEU A 65 1.90 -10.19 2.72
CA LEU A 65 2.68 -9.10 3.29
C LEU A 65 2.12 -8.65 4.65
N LEU A 66 0.79 -8.54 4.75
CA LEU A 66 0.09 -8.00 5.90
C LEU A 66 -0.32 -9.07 6.94
N ALA A 67 -0.05 -10.36 6.65
CA ALA A 67 -0.43 -11.47 7.51
C ALA A 67 -0.02 -11.32 8.99
N PRO A 68 1.15 -10.75 9.33
CA PRO A 68 1.55 -10.58 10.74
C PRO A 68 0.58 -9.73 11.57
N PHE A 69 -0.23 -8.89 10.93
CA PHE A 69 -1.20 -8.02 11.59
C PHE A 69 -2.58 -8.69 11.82
N PHE A 70 -2.75 -9.93 11.39
CA PHE A 70 -4.00 -10.67 11.49
C PHE A 70 -3.86 -11.89 12.40
N PRO A 71 -3.92 -11.69 13.72
CA PRO A 71 -3.78 -12.79 14.68
C PRO A 71 -4.90 -13.82 14.51
N GLY A 72 -4.61 -15.06 14.86
CA GLY A 72 -5.59 -16.15 14.77
C GLY A 72 -5.93 -16.60 13.34
N GLY A 73 -5.13 -16.20 12.34
CA GLY A 73 -5.37 -16.59 10.96
C GLY A 73 -6.54 -15.85 10.30
N ALA A 74 -6.96 -14.72 10.85
CA ALA A 74 -7.98 -13.88 10.23
C ALA A 74 -7.56 -13.50 8.80
N ARG A 75 -8.50 -13.58 7.87
CA ARG A 75 -8.29 -13.23 6.46
C ARG A 75 -9.28 -12.15 6.06
N PRO A 76 -8.98 -10.87 6.32
CA PRO A 76 -9.84 -9.79 5.86
C PRO A 76 -9.88 -9.74 4.33
N ASP A 77 -10.97 -9.22 3.80
CA ASP A 77 -11.05 -8.92 2.37
C ASP A 77 -10.21 -7.67 2.06
N LEU A 78 -9.10 -7.89 1.37
CA LEU A 78 -8.16 -6.84 0.95
C LEU A 78 -8.35 -6.45 -0.52
N THR A 79 -9.43 -6.85 -1.16
CA THR A 79 -9.67 -6.58 -2.59
C THR A 79 -9.61 -5.09 -2.91
N SER A 80 -10.13 -4.25 -2.00
CA SER A 80 -10.12 -2.79 -2.16
C SER A 80 -8.73 -2.15 -1.99
N PHE A 81 -7.73 -2.88 -1.51
CA PHE A 81 -6.39 -2.32 -1.30
C PHE A 81 -5.68 -2.00 -2.62
N ARG A 82 -6.04 -2.66 -3.72
CA ARG A 82 -5.59 -2.27 -5.07
C ARG A 82 -6.01 -0.86 -5.48
N ASP A 83 -7.03 -0.33 -4.80
CA ASP A 83 -7.53 1.01 -5.06
C ASP A 83 -6.83 2.08 -4.21
N ILE A 84 -5.89 1.71 -3.35
CA ILE A 84 -5.07 2.69 -2.61
C ILE A 84 -4.12 3.36 -3.60
N VAL A 85 -4.14 4.70 -3.66
CA VAL A 85 -3.27 5.49 -4.54
C VAL A 85 -2.22 6.27 -3.80
N SER A 86 -2.49 6.63 -2.54
CA SER A 86 -1.53 7.33 -1.70
C SER A 86 -1.67 6.96 -0.23
N VAL A 87 -0.56 7.06 0.50
CA VAL A 87 -0.50 6.95 1.95
C VAL A 87 0.38 8.09 2.44
N THR A 88 -0.22 9.05 3.13
CA THR A 88 0.45 10.27 3.58
C THR A 88 0.47 10.32 5.09
N PHE A 89 1.65 10.47 5.68
CA PHE A 89 1.83 10.58 7.13
C PHE A 89 1.99 12.05 7.54
N TYR A 90 1.30 12.39 8.61
CA TYR A 90 1.42 13.64 9.34
C TYR A 90 1.78 13.33 10.79
N ASP A 91 2.00 14.37 11.60
CA ASP A 91 2.16 14.17 13.03
C ASP A 91 0.91 13.50 13.62
N SER A 92 1.11 12.30 14.17
CA SER A 92 0.05 11.47 14.78
C SER A 92 -1.13 11.07 13.86
N MET A 93 -1.01 11.25 12.55
CA MET A 93 -2.10 11.00 11.61
C MET A 93 -1.60 10.36 10.31
N CYS A 94 -2.44 9.53 9.70
CA CYS A 94 -2.22 8.99 8.36
C CYS A 94 -3.48 9.17 7.50
N VAL A 95 -3.27 9.61 6.28
CA VAL A 95 -4.32 9.78 5.27
C VAL A 95 -4.09 8.77 4.15
N VAL A 96 -5.10 7.96 3.86
CA VAL A 96 -5.08 6.95 2.79
C VAL A 96 -6.14 7.34 1.76
N GLU A 97 -5.71 7.56 0.53
CA GLU A 97 -6.60 7.96 -0.56
C GLU A 97 -6.98 6.76 -1.42
N LYS A 98 -8.26 6.73 -1.80
CA LYS A 98 -8.81 5.73 -2.70
C LYS A 98 -8.85 6.26 -4.12
N ARG A 99 -8.55 5.40 -5.09
CA ARG A 99 -8.56 5.70 -6.53
C ARG A 99 -9.90 6.27 -6.97
N ALA A 100 -9.87 7.34 -7.75
CA ALA A 100 -11.06 7.88 -8.40
C ALA A 100 -11.48 6.95 -9.55
N GLN A 101 -12.78 6.82 -9.76
CA GLN A 101 -13.33 6.05 -10.88
C GLN A 101 -12.83 6.62 -12.20
N GLY A 102 -12.34 5.76 -13.09
CA GLY A 102 -11.78 6.17 -14.38
C GLY A 102 -10.35 6.68 -14.33
N ALA A 103 -9.71 6.72 -13.16
CA ALA A 103 -8.28 7.02 -13.08
C ALA A 103 -7.45 5.88 -13.72
N VAL A 104 -6.40 6.25 -14.42
CA VAL A 104 -5.50 5.30 -15.08
C VAL A 104 -4.64 4.58 -14.03
N ASP A 105 -4.47 3.26 -14.21
CA ASP A 105 -3.56 2.47 -13.39
C ASP A 105 -2.10 2.68 -13.79
N GLY A 106 -1.23 2.82 -12.79
CA GLY A 106 0.21 2.90 -12.99
C GLY A 106 0.70 4.27 -13.47
N LEU A 107 1.92 4.29 -13.98
CA LEU A 107 2.62 5.52 -14.38
C LEU A 107 2.19 6.06 -15.75
N GLY A 108 1.23 5.41 -16.42
CA GLY A 108 0.84 5.78 -17.77
C GLY A 108 1.90 5.41 -18.82
N GLU A 109 1.76 5.96 -20.02
CA GLU A 109 2.72 5.75 -21.09
C GLU A 109 4.05 6.42 -20.77
N ARG A 110 5.16 5.69 -20.98
CA ARG A 110 6.51 6.22 -20.75
C ARG A 110 6.80 7.33 -21.75
N VAL A 111 7.00 8.54 -21.26
CA VAL A 111 7.52 9.65 -22.07
C VAL A 111 9.05 9.62 -22.02
N VAL A 112 9.68 9.32 -23.14
CA VAL A 112 11.15 9.39 -23.28
C VAL A 112 11.51 10.75 -23.87
N VAL A 113 12.18 11.57 -23.07
CA VAL A 113 12.72 12.87 -23.50
C VAL A 113 14.24 12.74 -23.60
N GLY A 114 14.80 12.86 -24.82
CA GLY A 114 16.23 12.73 -25.08
C GLY A 114 16.59 11.51 -25.95
N THR A 115 17.89 11.29 -26.18
CA THR A 115 18.37 10.14 -26.96
C THR A 115 18.31 8.86 -26.11
N GLU A 116 17.80 7.77 -26.67
CA GLU A 116 17.65 6.44 -26.03
C GLU A 116 18.94 5.89 -25.38
N ALA A 117 20.10 6.39 -25.79
CA ALA A 117 21.42 5.96 -25.30
C ALA A 117 21.67 6.23 -23.80
N SER A 118 20.87 7.09 -23.16
CA SER A 118 21.06 7.45 -21.75
C SER A 118 20.22 6.62 -20.76
N VAL A 119 19.34 5.74 -21.24
CA VAL A 119 18.50 4.86 -20.39
C VAL A 119 18.53 3.43 -20.93
N SER A 120 19.63 2.72 -20.66
CA SER A 120 19.90 1.41 -21.29
C SER A 120 19.16 0.22 -20.69
N THR A 121 18.30 0.38 -19.68
CA THR A 121 17.54 -0.75 -19.12
C THR A 121 16.10 -0.34 -18.85
N ASP A 122 15.18 -0.93 -19.58
CA ASP A 122 13.77 -0.90 -19.24
C ASP A 122 13.52 -1.86 -18.07
N PRO A 123 13.28 -1.37 -16.85
CA PRO A 123 13.01 -2.23 -15.70
C PRO A 123 11.72 -3.04 -15.87
N LEU A 124 10.90 -2.73 -16.87
CA LEU A 124 9.65 -3.43 -17.17
C LEU A 124 9.80 -4.46 -18.31
N ALA A 125 10.92 -4.46 -19.06
CA ALA A 125 11.15 -5.38 -20.17
C ALA A 125 11.24 -6.86 -19.75
N HIS A 126 11.48 -7.16 -18.48
CA HIS A 126 11.51 -8.53 -17.96
C HIS A 126 10.13 -9.18 -17.75
N ARG A 127 9.03 -8.46 -17.99
CA ARG A 127 7.67 -9.02 -17.87
C ARG A 127 7.22 -9.83 -19.09
N SER A 128 7.83 -9.67 -20.27
CA SER A 128 7.33 -10.27 -21.53
C SER A 128 7.93 -11.61 -21.93
N THR A 129 8.91 -12.16 -21.20
CA THR A 129 9.64 -13.37 -21.64
C THR A 129 9.32 -14.65 -20.85
N ARG A 130 8.22 -14.71 -20.12
CA ARG A 130 7.75 -15.95 -19.46
C ARG A 130 6.34 -16.36 -19.87
N GLN A 131 6.08 -16.37 -21.19
CA GLN A 131 5.01 -17.16 -21.78
C GLN A 131 5.60 -17.92 -22.96
N SER A 132 6.16 -19.05 -22.70
CA SER A 132 6.34 -20.16 -23.65
C SER A 132 6.53 -21.44 -22.85
#